data_492fec1aeca2e094d07f10f2659207c0
#
_entry.id   492fec1aeca2e094d07f10f2659207c0
#
_cell.length_a   1.000
_cell.length_b   1.000
_cell.length_c   1.000
_cell.angle_alpha   90.00
_cell.angle_beta   90.00
_cell.angle_gamma   90.00
#
_symmetry.space_group_name_H-M   'P 1'
#
loop_
_entity.id
_entity.type
_entity.pdbx_description
1 polymer ?
#
loop_
_entity_poly.entity_id
_entity_poly.type
_entity_poly.pdbx_seq_one_letter_code
_entity_poly.pdbx_strand_id
1 'polypeptide(L)'
;MCGIVGYVGPSTPSQRPLGAVLDGLRRLEYRGYDSAGVALTVPGTPLVAMAKKAGKLRNLVAEIDEHPLPDATAGIGHTRWATHGQPLDSNAHPHLALGGQLALIHNGIIENFVQLRNGLREEGIEFVSETDSEVAAHLLGHAFTRTGDLTEA
;
A
#
# COMPACT_ATOMS: atom_id res chain seq x y z
N MET A 1 12.47 11.78 -0.15
CA MET A 1 11.33 11.79 0.81
C MET A 1 10.10 11.25 0.09
N CYS A 2 9.37 10.35 0.69
CA CYS A 2 8.18 9.73 0.09
C CYS A 2 6.96 10.66 0.13
N GLY A 3 5.97 10.42 -0.73
CA GLY A 3 4.68 11.09 -0.73
C GLY A 3 3.55 10.11 -0.36
N ILE A 4 2.62 10.56 0.47
CA ILE A 4 1.41 9.81 0.85
C ILE A 4 0.18 10.62 0.45
N VAL A 5 -0.80 9.95 -0.14
CA VAL A 5 -2.11 10.51 -0.47
C VAL A 5 -3.19 9.57 0.02
N GLY A 6 -4.24 10.12 0.62
CA GLY A 6 -5.45 9.38 0.98
C GLY A 6 -6.68 10.11 0.47
N TYR A 7 -7.69 9.35 0.07
CA TYR A 7 -9.00 9.86 -0.34
C TYR A 7 -10.11 8.98 0.23
N VAL A 8 -11.11 9.61 0.82
CA VAL A 8 -12.36 8.97 1.22
C VAL A 8 -13.49 9.69 0.50
N GLY A 9 -14.26 8.95 -0.27
CA GLY A 9 -15.38 9.46 -1.04
C GLY A 9 -16.74 9.09 -0.47
N PRO A 10 -17.81 9.42 -1.17
CA PRO A 10 -19.15 8.93 -0.84
C PRO A 10 -19.22 7.40 -0.97
N SER A 11 -20.24 6.80 -0.35
CA SER A 11 -20.45 5.34 -0.36
C SER A 11 -20.77 4.76 -1.74
N THR A 12 -21.06 5.61 -2.74
CA THR A 12 -21.26 5.17 -4.12
C THR A 12 -19.91 4.95 -4.80
N PRO A 13 -19.61 3.74 -5.27
CA PRO A 13 -18.36 3.42 -5.96
C PRO A 13 -18.19 4.23 -7.25
N SER A 14 -16.96 4.63 -7.55
CA SER A 14 -16.62 5.36 -8.77
C SER A 14 -15.10 5.33 -9.02
N GLN A 15 -14.65 5.82 -10.16
CA GLN A 15 -13.22 6.04 -10.44
C GLN A 15 -12.64 7.29 -9.73
N ARG A 16 -13.45 8.08 -9.02
CA ARG A 16 -13.00 9.29 -8.34
C ARG A 16 -11.90 9.06 -7.31
N PRO A 17 -11.94 8.02 -6.44
CA PRO A 17 -10.85 7.73 -5.51
C PRO A 17 -9.51 7.50 -6.20
N LEU A 18 -9.49 6.68 -7.27
CA LEU A 18 -8.28 6.44 -8.05
C LEU A 18 -7.76 7.74 -8.67
N GLY A 19 -8.62 8.50 -9.34
CA GLY A 19 -8.25 9.79 -9.96
C GLY A 19 -7.67 10.77 -8.95
N ALA A 20 -8.33 10.94 -7.80
CA ALA A 20 -7.87 11.85 -6.75
C ALA A 20 -6.52 11.44 -6.16
N VAL A 21 -6.32 10.13 -5.93
CA VAL A 21 -5.05 9.61 -5.44
C VAL A 21 -3.93 9.81 -6.47
N LEU A 22 -4.16 9.46 -7.74
CA LEU A 22 -3.16 9.65 -8.81
C LEU A 22 -2.81 11.14 -9.00
N ASP A 23 -3.80 12.05 -8.94
CA ASP A 23 -3.56 13.50 -9.03
C ASP A 23 -2.72 14.02 -7.87
N GLY A 24 -2.99 13.50 -6.66
CA GLY A 24 -2.18 13.80 -5.48
C GLY A 24 -0.73 13.29 -5.63
N LEU A 25 -0.55 12.05 -6.11
CA LEU A 25 0.76 11.47 -6.35
C LEU A 25 1.56 12.23 -7.43
N ARG A 26 0.92 12.71 -8.50
CA ARG A 26 1.57 13.56 -9.51
C ARG A 26 2.19 14.82 -8.89
N ARG A 27 1.49 15.43 -7.94
CA ARG A 27 1.98 16.62 -7.21
C ARG A 27 3.12 16.29 -6.24
N LEU A 28 3.25 15.03 -5.81
CA LEU A 28 4.26 14.57 -4.87
C LEU A 28 5.41 13.81 -5.53
N GLU A 29 5.41 13.60 -6.85
CA GLU A 29 6.43 12.81 -7.55
C GLU A 29 7.85 13.39 -7.38
N TYR A 30 7.98 14.70 -7.21
CA TYR A 30 9.27 15.35 -6.91
C TYR A 30 9.88 14.87 -5.57
N ARG A 31 9.09 14.27 -4.70
CA ARG A 31 9.53 13.74 -3.39
C ARG A 31 9.98 12.28 -3.45
N GLY A 32 9.54 11.53 -4.46
CA GLY A 32 9.91 10.12 -4.62
C GLY A 32 9.52 9.63 -6.01
N TYR A 33 10.43 8.93 -6.67
CA TYR A 33 10.27 8.44 -8.05
C TYR A 33 10.85 7.04 -8.25
N ASP A 34 11.20 6.33 -7.17
CA ASP A 34 11.79 4.98 -7.24
C ASP A 34 10.72 3.90 -7.39
N SER A 35 9.53 4.16 -6.89
CA SER A 35 8.33 3.36 -7.13
C SER A 35 7.08 4.13 -6.74
N ALA A 36 5.93 3.71 -7.25
CA ALA A 36 4.63 4.22 -6.88
C ALA A 36 3.61 3.09 -6.78
N GLY A 37 2.54 3.32 -6.01
CA GLY A 37 1.43 2.38 -5.96
C GLY A 37 0.20 2.97 -5.29
N VAL A 38 -0.91 2.31 -5.53
CA VAL A 38 -2.25 2.65 -5.02
C VAL A 38 -2.94 1.42 -4.48
N ALA A 39 -3.79 1.61 -3.47
CA ALA A 39 -4.72 0.60 -2.99
C ALA A 39 -6.11 1.23 -2.81
N LEU A 40 -7.14 0.49 -3.19
CA LEU A 40 -8.52 0.96 -3.25
C LEU A 40 -9.45 0.04 -2.46
N THR A 41 -10.35 0.63 -1.67
CA THR A 41 -11.41 -0.11 -1.00
C THR A 41 -12.60 -0.28 -1.94
N VAL A 42 -12.88 -1.54 -2.29
CA VAL A 42 -13.92 -1.92 -3.25
C VAL A 42 -15.14 -2.45 -2.49
N PRO A 43 -16.30 -1.82 -2.61
CA PRO A 43 -17.51 -2.30 -1.95
C PRO A 43 -17.93 -3.71 -2.40
N GLY A 44 -18.49 -4.49 -1.46
CA GLY A 44 -18.95 -5.85 -1.74
C GLY A 44 -17.87 -6.93 -1.71
N THR A 45 -16.62 -6.56 -1.46
CA THR A 45 -15.52 -7.50 -1.24
C THR A 45 -14.68 -7.07 -0.04
N PRO A 46 -14.15 -8.00 0.75
CA PRO A 46 -13.17 -7.67 1.78
C PRO A 46 -11.79 -7.36 1.20
N LEU A 47 -11.55 -7.67 -0.08
CA LEU A 47 -10.24 -7.52 -0.70
C LEU A 47 -10.00 -6.10 -1.19
N VAL A 48 -8.80 -5.63 -0.99
CA VAL A 48 -8.29 -4.36 -1.51
C VAL A 48 -7.81 -4.57 -2.96
N ALA A 49 -8.26 -3.72 -3.87
CA ALA A 49 -7.70 -3.66 -5.22
C ALA A 49 -6.41 -2.84 -5.19
N MET A 50 -5.32 -3.35 -5.76
CA MET A 50 -4.00 -2.73 -5.68
C MET A 50 -3.28 -2.79 -7.02
N ALA A 51 -2.56 -1.71 -7.34
CA ALA A 51 -1.54 -1.67 -8.38
C ALA A 51 -0.29 -0.97 -7.83
N LYS A 52 0.90 -1.49 -8.16
CA LYS A 52 2.17 -0.88 -7.78
C LYS A 52 3.27 -1.21 -8.79
N LYS A 53 4.17 -0.25 -9.00
CA LYS A 53 5.23 -0.39 -9.99
C LYS A 53 6.51 0.32 -9.55
N ALA A 54 7.64 -0.31 -9.86
CA ALA A 54 8.95 0.32 -9.76
C ALA A 54 9.11 1.44 -10.79
N GLY A 55 9.91 2.44 -10.44
CA GLY A 55 10.19 3.61 -11.26
C GLY A 55 9.16 4.72 -11.11
N LYS A 56 9.09 5.60 -12.10
CA LYS A 56 8.26 6.80 -12.07
C LYS A 56 6.76 6.48 -12.05
N LEU A 57 5.96 7.43 -11.56
CA LEU A 57 4.50 7.34 -11.51
C LEU A 57 3.87 6.96 -12.86
N ARG A 58 4.46 7.38 -13.98
CA ARG A 58 3.99 6.99 -15.33
C ARG A 58 3.98 5.47 -15.54
N ASN A 59 4.87 4.70 -14.88
CA ASN A 59 4.90 3.25 -14.98
C ASN A 59 3.68 2.63 -14.29
N LEU A 60 3.31 3.18 -13.13
CA LEU A 60 2.07 2.80 -12.43
C LEU A 60 0.83 3.15 -13.27
N VAL A 61 0.80 4.33 -13.89
CA VAL A 61 -0.34 4.72 -14.75
C VAL A 61 -0.47 3.77 -15.92
N ALA A 62 0.64 3.42 -16.59
CA ALA A 62 0.63 2.45 -17.70
C ALA A 62 0.13 1.07 -17.25
N GLU A 63 0.55 0.59 -16.07
CA GLU A 63 0.06 -0.66 -15.48
C GLU A 63 -1.46 -0.62 -15.25
N ILE A 64 -1.99 0.50 -14.74
CA ILE A 64 -3.43 0.67 -14.49
C ILE A 64 -4.21 0.79 -15.81
N ASP A 65 -3.64 1.41 -16.84
CA ASP A 65 -4.26 1.51 -18.15
C ASP A 65 -4.38 0.12 -18.83
N GLU A 66 -3.38 -0.76 -18.61
CA GLU A 66 -3.37 -2.12 -19.11
C GLU A 66 -4.24 -3.05 -18.25
N HIS A 67 -4.24 -2.86 -16.93
CA HIS A 67 -4.99 -3.64 -15.95
C HIS A 67 -5.86 -2.71 -15.08
N PRO A 68 -7.04 -2.29 -15.58
CA PRO A 68 -7.88 -1.30 -14.90
C PRO A 68 -8.33 -1.75 -13.51
N LEU A 69 -8.21 -0.84 -12.54
CA LEU A 69 -8.73 -1.05 -11.20
C LEU A 69 -10.24 -0.79 -11.13
N PRO A 70 -10.98 -1.51 -10.28
CA PRO A 70 -12.43 -1.35 -10.15
C PRO A 70 -12.81 -0.02 -9.52
N ASP A 71 -14.09 0.33 -9.63
CA ASP A 71 -14.71 1.44 -8.92
C ASP A 71 -14.59 1.24 -7.40
N ALA A 72 -14.31 2.33 -6.68
CA ALA A 72 -13.99 2.30 -5.27
C ALA A 72 -14.70 3.42 -4.49
N THR A 73 -14.63 3.37 -3.16
CA THR A 73 -15.13 4.41 -2.26
C THR A 73 -14.02 5.14 -1.53
N ALA A 74 -12.88 4.51 -1.36
CA ALA A 74 -11.70 5.11 -0.75
C ALA A 74 -10.43 4.58 -1.41
N GLY A 75 -9.33 5.29 -1.23
CA GLY A 75 -8.03 4.88 -1.73
C GLY A 75 -6.87 5.54 -1.03
N ILE A 76 -5.75 4.85 -1.02
CA ILE A 76 -4.45 5.35 -0.55
C ILE A 76 -3.43 5.20 -1.67
N GLY A 77 -2.44 6.08 -1.70
CA GLY A 77 -1.36 6.03 -2.67
C GLY A 77 -0.04 6.52 -2.12
N HIS A 78 1.04 6.05 -2.72
CA HIS A 78 2.38 6.29 -2.27
C HIS A 78 3.34 6.51 -3.43
N THR A 79 4.25 7.48 -3.29
CA THR A 79 5.48 7.58 -4.09
C THR A 79 6.66 7.36 -3.17
N ARG A 80 7.55 6.42 -3.53
CA ARG A 80 8.65 5.98 -2.68
C ARG A 80 9.96 6.63 -3.11
N TRP A 81 10.74 7.05 -2.11
CA TRP A 81 12.17 7.25 -2.19
C TRP A 81 12.82 6.11 -1.41
N ALA A 82 13.45 5.18 -2.11
CA ALA A 82 13.98 3.97 -1.50
C ALA A 82 15.11 4.30 -0.50
N THR A 83 14.90 3.94 0.75
CA THR A 83 15.92 3.97 1.82
C THR A 83 16.38 2.57 2.18
N HIS A 84 15.49 1.57 2.04
CA HIS A 84 15.75 0.15 2.28
C HIS A 84 15.12 -0.70 1.18
N GLY A 85 15.86 -1.70 0.69
CA GLY A 85 15.42 -2.55 -0.42
C GLY A 85 15.52 -1.88 -1.80
N GLN A 86 15.76 -2.68 -2.81
CA GLN A 86 15.87 -2.22 -4.19
C GLN A 86 14.54 -1.64 -4.71
N PRO A 87 14.55 -0.78 -5.75
CA PRO A 87 13.33 -0.30 -6.40
C PRO A 87 12.72 -1.41 -7.28
N LEU A 88 12.10 -2.38 -6.64
CA LEU A 88 11.36 -3.50 -7.24
C LEU A 88 9.87 -3.32 -7.01
N ASP A 89 9.05 -3.92 -7.87
CA ASP A 89 7.59 -3.91 -7.73
C ASP A 89 7.17 -4.50 -6.36
N SER A 90 7.84 -5.56 -5.89
CA SER A 90 7.58 -6.16 -4.57
C SER A 90 7.83 -5.20 -3.42
N ASN A 91 8.86 -4.34 -3.51
CA ASN A 91 9.25 -3.38 -2.49
C ASN A 91 8.48 -2.05 -2.58
N ALA A 92 7.67 -1.85 -3.63
CA ALA A 92 6.79 -0.70 -3.75
C ALA A 92 5.63 -0.78 -2.75
N HIS A 93 5.21 0.37 -2.22
CA HIS A 93 4.01 0.49 -1.41
C HIS A 93 2.76 0.64 -2.29
N PRO A 94 1.57 0.22 -1.80
CA PRO A 94 1.25 -0.37 -0.50
C PRO A 94 1.73 -1.79 -0.30
N HIS A 95 1.79 -2.23 0.98
CA HIS A 95 1.96 -3.63 1.36
C HIS A 95 0.63 -4.21 1.85
N LEU A 96 0.34 -5.44 1.47
CA LEU A 96 -0.90 -6.14 1.84
C LEU A 96 -0.67 -7.07 3.04
N ALA A 97 -1.73 -7.25 3.83
CA ALA A 97 -1.82 -8.25 4.89
C ALA A 97 -3.22 -8.87 4.92
N LEU A 98 -3.43 -9.86 5.76
CA LEU A 98 -4.72 -10.59 5.91
C LEU A 98 -5.27 -11.13 4.59
N GLY A 99 -4.40 -11.75 3.77
CA GLY A 99 -4.82 -12.29 2.48
C GLY A 99 -5.35 -11.22 1.52
N GLY A 100 -4.86 -9.97 1.62
CA GLY A 100 -5.26 -8.87 0.75
C GLY A 100 -6.42 -8.01 1.27
N GLN A 101 -6.85 -8.20 2.51
CA GLN A 101 -7.94 -7.42 3.11
C GLN A 101 -7.48 -6.11 3.74
N LEU A 102 -6.19 -5.98 4.01
CA LEU A 102 -5.56 -4.80 4.59
C LEU A 102 -4.43 -4.32 3.71
N ALA A 103 -4.36 -3.01 3.46
CA ALA A 103 -3.25 -2.35 2.78
C ALA A 103 -2.64 -1.27 3.67
N LEU A 104 -1.32 -1.22 3.73
CA LEU A 104 -0.57 -0.25 4.52
C LEU A 104 0.44 0.50 3.67
N ILE A 105 0.51 1.81 3.86
CA ILE A 105 1.60 2.68 3.42
C ILE A 105 2.27 3.30 4.64
N HIS A 106 3.60 3.42 4.59
CA HIS A 106 4.38 3.91 5.71
C HIS A 106 5.57 4.74 5.22
N ASN A 107 5.79 5.88 5.85
CA ASN A 107 6.98 6.71 5.67
C ASN A 107 7.73 6.76 7.00
N GLY A 108 8.73 5.93 7.15
CA GLY A 108 9.53 5.83 8.38
C GLY A 108 10.49 4.66 8.32
N ILE A 109 11.06 4.34 9.46
CA ILE A 109 11.96 3.21 9.67
C ILE A 109 11.53 2.49 10.95
N ILE A 110 11.33 1.18 10.86
CA ILE A 110 11.07 0.32 12.02
C ILE A 110 12.38 -0.36 12.40
N GLU A 111 13.05 0.20 13.41
CA GLU A 111 14.42 -0.22 13.77
C GLU A 111 14.54 -1.71 14.11
N ASN A 112 13.54 -2.27 14.77
CA ASN A 112 13.53 -3.68 15.19
C ASN A 112 12.81 -4.61 14.21
N PHE A 113 12.61 -4.18 12.94
CA PHE A 113 11.84 -4.95 11.96
C PHE A 113 12.37 -6.35 11.68
N VAL A 114 13.68 -6.58 11.83
CA VAL A 114 14.29 -7.91 11.62
C VAL A 114 13.80 -8.91 12.68
N GLN A 115 13.74 -8.49 13.95
CA GLN A 115 13.24 -9.33 15.04
C GLN A 115 11.74 -9.63 14.84
N LEU A 116 10.96 -8.60 14.52
CA LEU A 116 9.52 -8.72 14.27
C LEU A 116 9.22 -9.63 13.07
N ARG A 117 9.99 -9.48 11.98
CA ARG A 117 9.89 -10.35 10.78
C ARG A 117 10.15 -11.81 11.13
N ASN A 118 11.19 -12.09 11.93
CA ASN A 118 11.52 -13.45 12.32
C ASN A 118 10.40 -14.07 13.18
N GLY A 119 9.85 -13.35 14.14
CA GLY A 119 8.69 -13.79 14.91
C GLY A 119 7.47 -14.12 14.04
N LEU A 120 7.13 -13.23 13.09
CA LEU A 120 6.02 -13.46 12.16
C LEU A 120 6.27 -14.66 11.23
N ARG A 121 7.51 -14.91 10.81
CA ARG A 121 7.88 -16.12 10.05
C ARG A 121 7.71 -17.40 10.83
N GLU A 122 8.04 -17.39 12.14
CA GLU A 122 7.80 -18.52 13.04
C GLU A 122 6.29 -18.82 13.18
N GLU A 123 5.44 -17.79 13.05
CA GLU A 123 3.99 -17.92 13.01
C GLU A 123 3.44 -18.32 11.61
N GLY A 124 4.32 -18.53 10.62
CA GLY A 124 3.94 -18.97 9.26
C GLY A 124 3.64 -17.85 8.28
N ILE A 125 3.96 -16.59 8.59
CA ILE A 125 3.76 -15.47 7.68
C ILE A 125 4.86 -15.47 6.60
N GLU A 126 4.43 -15.46 5.34
CA GLU A 126 5.30 -15.29 4.19
C GLU A 126 5.44 -13.81 3.82
N PHE A 127 6.66 -13.40 3.47
CA PHE A 127 6.99 -12.03 3.07
C PHE A 127 7.36 -12.01 1.59
N VAL A 128 6.80 -11.05 0.85
CA VAL A 128 7.06 -10.86 -0.58
C VAL A 128 8.03 -9.70 -0.84
N SER A 129 8.29 -8.86 0.16
CA SER A 129 9.21 -7.73 0.06
C SER A 129 10.34 -7.79 1.07
N GLU A 130 11.32 -6.91 0.89
CA GLU A 130 12.43 -6.71 1.82
C GLU A 130 12.17 -5.57 2.81
N THR A 131 11.01 -4.89 2.71
CA THR A 131 10.72 -3.67 3.46
C THR A 131 10.28 -3.95 4.90
N ASP A 132 10.58 -3.03 5.79
CA ASP A 132 10.09 -2.98 7.16
C ASP A 132 8.57 -2.70 7.22
N SER A 133 8.07 -1.99 6.22
CA SER A 133 6.64 -1.63 6.12
C SER A 133 5.73 -2.83 5.90
N GLU A 134 6.19 -3.89 5.23
CA GLU A 134 5.43 -5.15 5.14
C GLU A 134 5.30 -5.83 6.49
N VAL A 135 6.35 -5.74 7.33
CA VAL A 135 6.29 -6.23 8.72
C VAL A 135 5.20 -5.48 9.50
N ALA A 136 5.15 -4.15 9.36
CA ALA A 136 4.10 -3.35 10.00
C ALA A 136 2.70 -3.73 9.49
N ALA A 137 2.54 -4.00 8.19
CA ALA A 137 1.26 -4.42 7.63
C ALA A 137 0.77 -5.73 8.29
N HIS A 138 1.64 -6.72 8.42
CA HIS A 138 1.29 -7.99 9.07
C HIS A 138 1.00 -7.85 10.56
N LEU A 139 1.77 -7.04 11.30
CA LEU A 139 1.49 -6.76 12.72
C LEU A 139 0.14 -6.08 12.91
N LEU A 140 -0.16 -5.07 12.09
CA LEU A 140 -1.47 -4.42 12.11
C LEU A 140 -2.59 -5.41 11.77
N GLY A 141 -2.36 -6.30 10.81
CA GLY A 141 -3.29 -7.35 10.46
C GLY A 141 -3.59 -8.29 11.64
N HIS A 142 -2.55 -8.73 12.37
CA HIS A 142 -2.72 -9.55 13.58
C HIS A 142 -3.50 -8.81 14.68
N ALA A 143 -3.19 -7.52 14.92
CA ALA A 143 -3.92 -6.71 15.88
C ALA A 143 -5.38 -6.53 15.46
N PHE A 144 -5.64 -6.22 14.21
CA PHE A 144 -6.99 -6.09 13.66
C PHE A 144 -7.81 -7.38 13.77
N THR A 145 -7.20 -8.55 13.55
CA THR A 145 -7.87 -9.84 13.73
C THR A 145 -8.37 -10.05 15.16
N ARG A 146 -7.68 -9.48 16.16
CA ARG A 146 -8.06 -9.58 17.57
C ARG A 146 -9.11 -8.56 18.00
N THR A 147 -9.02 -7.33 17.50
CA THR A 147 -9.86 -6.21 17.93
C THR A 147 -11.09 -6.02 17.04
N GLY A 148 -11.00 -6.33 15.75
CA GLY A 148 -12.00 -6.00 14.74
C GLY A 148 -12.09 -4.50 14.41
N ASP A 149 -11.22 -3.68 15.00
CA ASP A 149 -11.20 -2.22 14.84
C ASP A 149 -9.77 -1.75 14.53
N LEU A 150 -9.60 -1.00 13.44
CA LEU A 150 -8.30 -0.44 13.03
C LEU A 150 -7.78 0.65 13.96
N THR A 151 -8.64 1.28 14.74
CA THR A 151 -8.23 2.33 15.71
C THR A 151 -7.73 1.73 17.02
N GLU A 152 -8.09 0.47 17.30
CA GLU A 152 -7.65 -0.30 18.47
C GLU A 152 -6.51 -1.28 18.14
N ALA A 153 -6.20 -1.48 16.85
CA ALA A 153 -5.13 -2.32 16.34
C ALA A 153 -3.77 -1.57 16.26
#